data_b4d5314f8618c402cc6c9efa1e87f445
#
_entry.id   b4d5314f8618c402cc6c9efa1e87f445
#
_cell.length_a   1.000
_cell.length_b   1.000
_cell.length_c   1.000
_cell.angle_alpha   90.00
_cell.angle_beta   90.00
_cell.angle_gamma   90.00
#
_symmetry.space_group_name_H-M   'P 1'
#
loop_
_entity.id
_entity.type
_entity.pdbx_description
1 polymer ?
#
loop_
_entity_poly.entity_id
_entity_poly.type
_entity_poly.pdbx_seq_one_letter_code
_entity_poly.pdbx_strand_id
1 'polypeptide(L)'
;MPEYSYNADAKEATAFTKQHNAAFAQQFAIDLEDAYNSEVALARRGCLKKLDGFRLKDKTDNVVWDLQAYDFLKQQAVADTVHPSLWLNGKANIEAGVFEVLAGKIYQVRGIDVANLTFVRSKTGWIVNSILGILRDVSL
;
A
#
# COMPACT_ATOMS: atom_id res chain seq x y z
N MET A 1 -2.62 -3.70 39.07
CA MET A 1 -2.82 -3.90 37.62
C MET A 1 -2.95 -2.52 36.99
N PRO A 2 -2.27 -2.21 35.90
CA PRO A 2 -2.54 -0.96 35.21
C PRO A 2 -3.98 -0.95 34.72
N GLU A 3 -4.67 0.13 35.01
CA GLU A 3 -6.05 0.37 34.60
C GLU A 3 -6.05 0.61 33.09
N TYR A 4 -6.55 -0.33 32.31
CA TYR A 4 -6.72 -0.15 30.86
C TYR A 4 -7.94 0.73 30.65
N SER A 5 -7.76 2.02 30.46
CA SER A 5 -8.82 2.89 30.01
C SER A 5 -8.94 2.80 28.48
N TYR A 6 -10.02 2.19 28.00
CA TYR A 6 -10.40 2.24 26.60
C TYR A 6 -11.07 3.58 26.33
N ASN A 7 -10.47 4.38 25.45
CA ASN A 7 -11.11 5.60 24.94
C ASN A 7 -11.42 5.40 23.45
N ALA A 8 -12.69 5.21 23.13
CA ALA A 8 -13.15 4.99 21.76
C ALA A 8 -12.90 6.21 20.84
N ASP A 9 -12.78 7.42 21.43
CA ASP A 9 -12.56 8.67 20.69
C ASP A 9 -11.06 9.00 20.55
N ALA A 10 -10.17 8.20 21.14
CA ALA A 10 -8.74 8.44 21.09
C ALA A 10 -8.21 8.14 19.68
N LYS A 11 -7.76 9.18 18.98
CA LYS A 11 -7.07 9.05 17.69
C LYS A 11 -5.60 8.68 17.84
N GLU A 12 -5.07 8.71 19.05
CA GLU A 12 -3.67 8.41 19.36
C GLU A 12 -3.56 7.26 20.35
N ALA A 13 -2.52 6.46 20.19
CA ALA A 13 -2.21 5.41 21.13
C ALA A 13 -1.75 5.99 22.48
N THR A 14 -2.04 5.26 23.57
CA THR A 14 -1.58 5.64 24.91
C THR A 14 -0.05 5.61 25.00
N ALA A 15 0.51 6.36 25.97
CA ALA A 15 1.96 6.33 26.23
C ALA A 15 2.47 4.92 26.55
N PHE A 16 1.68 4.12 27.25
CA PHE A 16 1.99 2.71 27.53
C PHE A 16 2.16 1.90 26.23
N THR A 17 1.21 2.02 25.31
CA THR A 17 1.25 1.32 24.01
C THR A 17 2.46 1.75 23.20
N LYS A 18 2.73 3.06 23.12
CA LYS A 18 3.89 3.60 22.41
C LYS A 18 5.21 3.06 22.98
N GLN A 19 5.38 3.09 24.29
CA GLN A 19 6.58 2.58 24.96
C GLN A 19 6.77 1.07 24.77
N HIS A 20 5.68 0.31 24.93
CA HIS A 20 5.72 -1.14 24.75
C HIS A 20 6.10 -1.54 23.31
N ASN A 21 5.49 -0.92 22.33
CA ASN A 21 5.79 -1.18 20.92
C ASN A 21 7.21 -0.75 20.54
N ALA A 22 7.70 0.38 21.07
CA ALA A 22 9.08 0.82 20.85
C ALA A 22 10.09 -0.17 21.45
N ALA A 23 9.87 -0.65 22.68
CA ALA A 23 10.73 -1.63 23.33
C ALA A 23 10.72 -2.97 22.60
N PHE A 24 9.57 -3.39 22.08
CA PHE A 24 9.46 -4.60 21.26
C PHE A 24 10.18 -4.45 19.93
N ALA A 25 10.00 -3.33 19.23
CA ALA A 25 10.64 -3.05 17.94
C ALA A 25 12.18 -3.01 18.02
N GLN A 26 12.73 -2.54 19.15
CA GLN A 26 14.18 -2.54 19.40
C GLN A 26 14.81 -3.93 19.42
N GLN A 27 14.04 -4.98 19.71
CA GLN A 27 14.53 -6.36 19.71
C GLN A 27 14.79 -6.88 18.28
N PHE A 28 14.18 -6.22 17.28
CA PHE A 28 14.28 -6.57 15.86
C PHE A 28 14.92 -5.41 15.11
N ALA A 29 16.17 -5.07 15.46
CA ALA A 29 16.90 -3.99 14.80
C ALA A 29 17.05 -4.31 13.30
N ILE A 30 16.31 -3.58 12.48
CA ILE A 30 16.39 -3.64 11.01
C ILE A 30 17.09 -2.35 10.57
N ASP A 31 18.09 -2.46 9.71
CA ASP A 31 18.57 -1.29 8.97
C ASP A 31 17.47 -0.86 8.00
N LEU A 32 16.67 0.11 8.47
CA LEU A 32 15.49 0.56 7.74
C LEU A 32 15.84 1.33 6.49
N GLU A 33 17.01 1.96 6.42
CA GLU A 33 17.39 2.77 5.27
C GLU A 33 17.76 1.87 4.08
N ASP A 34 18.62 0.88 4.30
CA ASP A 34 18.99 -0.07 3.25
C ASP A 34 17.81 -0.96 2.84
N ALA A 35 17.03 -1.46 3.81
CA ALA A 35 15.84 -2.23 3.53
C ALA A 35 14.80 -1.40 2.74
N TYR A 36 14.58 -0.14 3.13
CA TYR A 36 13.67 0.75 2.42
C TYR A 36 14.11 0.98 0.97
N ASN A 37 15.37 1.31 0.75
CA ASN A 37 15.89 1.56 -0.60
C ASN A 37 15.76 0.33 -1.48
N SER A 38 16.07 -0.85 -0.96
CA SER A 38 15.94 -2.12 -1.67
C SER A 38 14.49 -2.46 -2.01
N GLU A 39 13.58 -2.44 -1.02
CA GLU A 39 12.17 -2.82 -1.21
C GLU A 39 11.42 -1.84 -2.12
N VAL A 40 11.63 -0.54 -1.96
CA VAL A 40 11.02 0.47 -2.82
C VAL A 40 11.57 0.39 -4.25
N ALA A 41 12.86 0.13 -4.42
CA ALA A 41 13.44 -0.09 -5.76
C ALA A 41 12.82 -1.30 -6.45
N LEU A 42 12.61 -2.40 -5.71
CA LEU A 42 11.90 -3.59 -6.23
C LEU A 42 10.44 -3.29 -6.56
N ALA A 43 9.73 -2.54 -5.70
CA ALA A 43 8.35 -2.15 -5.93
C ALA A 43 8.19 -1.27 -7.18
N ARG A 44 9.19 -0.43 -7.50
CA ARG A 44 9.22 0.43 -8.69
C ARG A 44 9.66 -0.27 -9.97
N ARG A 45 10.23 -1.46 -9.86
CA ARG A 45 10.78 -2.16 -11.03
C ARG A 45 9.69 -2.44 -12.07
N GLY A 46 9.98 -2.07 -13.33
CA GLY A 46 9.06 -2.24 -14.46
C GLY A 46 7.91 -1.23 -14.49
N CYS A 47 7.95 -0.17 -13.70
CA CYS A 47 6.93 0.88 -13.73
C CYS A 47 6.94 1.61 -15.06
N LEU A 48 5.84 1.51 -15.80
CA LEU A 48 5.60 2.23 -17.06
C LEU A 48 4.90 3.57 -16.82
N LYS A 49 3.99 3.61 -15.85
CA LYS A 49 3.21 4.81 -15.52
C LYS A 49 2.81 4.79 -14.05
N LYS A 50 3.09 5.85 -13.32
CA LYS A 50 2.60 6.06 -11.95
C LYS A 50 1.15 6.54 -11.95
N LEU A 51 0.43 6.17 -10.89
CA LEU A 51 -0.95 6.62 -10.62
C LEU A 51 -0.98 7.62 -9.46
N ASP A 52 -0.13 8.66 -9.52
CA ASP A 52 -0.06 9.67 -8.47
C ASP A 52 -1.41 10.41 -8.33
N GLY A 53 -1.92 10.46 -7.09
CA GLY A 53 -3.18 11.17 -6.78
C GLY A 53 -4.43 10.57 -7.42
N PHE A 54 -4.36 9.32 -7.88
CA PHE A 54 -5.50 8.66 -8.54
C PHE A 54 -6.66 8.49 -7.57
N ARG A 55 -7.86 8.81 -8.08
CA ARG A 55 -9.14 8.60 -7.41
C ARG A 55 -10.08 7.85 -8.33
N LEU A 56 -10.68 6.80 -7.80
CA LEU A 56 -11.72 6.05 -8.48
C LEU A 56 -13.09 6.44 -7.93
N LYS A 57 -14.02 6.74 -8.81
CA LYS A 57 -15.40 7.10 -8.46
C LYS A 57 -16.38 6.10 -9.03
N ASP A 58 -17.50 5.91 -8.33
CA ASP A 58 -18.62 5.13 -8.81
C ASP A 58 -19.50 5.95 -9.81
N LYS A 59 -20.58 5.34 -10.30
CA LYS A 59 -21.51 5.97 -11.23
C LYS A 59 -22.29 7.17 -10.61
N THR A 60 -22.27 7.30 -9.30
CA THR A 60 -22.92 8.35 -8.53
C THR A 60 -21.96 9.42 -8.05
N ASP A 61 -20.71 9.41 -8.58
CA ASP A 61 -19.62 10.34 -8.27
C ASP A 61 -19.04 10.21 -6.85
N ASN A 62 -19.37 9.14 -6.12
CA ASN A 62 -18.75 8.85 -4.83
C ASN A 62 -17.34 8.29 -5.03
N VAL A 63 -16.40 8.76 -4.22
CA VAL A 63 -15.03 8.23 -4.21
C VAL A 63 -15.03 6.85 -3.55
N VAL A 64 -14.70 5.81 -4.32
CA VAL A 64 -14.60 4.42 -3.85
C VAL A 64 -13.16 4.00 -3.55
N TRP A 65 -12.19 4.69 -4.14
CA TRP A 65 -10.77 4.51 -3.86
C TRP A 65 -10.02 5.82 -4.01
N ASP A 66 -9.17 6.16 -3.03
CA ASP A 66 -8.37 7.38 -3.04
C ASP A 66 -6.94 7.08 -2.61
N LEU A 67 -5.99 7.17 -3.54
CA LEU A 67 -4.57 6.97 -3.24
C LEU A 67 -3.99 8.06 -2.33
N GLN A 68 -4.59 9.25 -2.30
CA GLN A 68 -4.14 10.33 -1.42
C GLN A 68 -4.41 10.03 0.07
N ALA A 69 -5.36 9.14 0.37
CA ALA A 69 -5.61 8.68 1.74
C ALA A 69 -4.38 8.03 2.38
N TYR A 70 -3.44 7.55 1.57
CA TYR A 70 -2.20 6.90 2.00
C TYR A 70 -0.97 7.82 2.00
N ASP A 71 -1.14 9.12 1.76
CA ASP A 71 -0.03 10.08 1.69
C ASP A 71 0.75 10.22 3.00
N PHE A 72 0.15 9.82 4.13
CA PHE A 72 0.86 9.74 5.41
C PHE A 72 2.05 8.77 5.39
N LEU A 73 2.05 7.76 4.51
CA LEU A 73 3.17 6.83 4.33
C LEU A 73 4.37 7.45 3.59
N LYS A 74 4.20 8.59 2.96
CA LYS A 74 5.29 9.34 2.32
C LYS A 74 6.22 10.02 3.33
N GLN A 75 5.78 10.15 4.59
CA GLN A 75 6.59 10.69 5.67
C GLN A 75 7.78 9.76 5.96
N GLN A 76 8.92 10.34 6.37
CA GLN A 76 10.11 9.55 6.69
C GLN A 76 9.98 8.85 8.05
N ALA A 77 9.37 9.52 9.02
CA ALA A 77 9.24 8.99 10.38
C ALA A 77 8.22 7.85 10.43
N VAL A 78 8.63 6.74 11.05
CA VAL A 78 7.72 5.65 11.40
C VAL A 78 6.77 6.12 12.50
N ALA A 79 5.49 5.81 12.39
CA ALA A 79 4.53 6.12 13.45
C ALA A 79 4.85 5.33 14.73
N ASP A 80 4.75 5.97 15.90
CA ASP A 80 5.19 5.45 17.21
C ASP A 80 4.63 4.07 17.59
N THR A 81 3.51 3.67 16.99
CA THR A 81 2.80 2.44 17.32
C THR A 81 2.87 1.38 16.23
N VAL A 82 3.57 1.69 15.14
CA VAL A 82 3.69 0.79 13.99
C VAL A 82 5.07 0.15 14.00
N HIS A 83 5.11 -1.17 13.80
CA HIS A 83 6.39 -1.86 13.65
C HIS A 83 7.11 -1.35 12.40
N PRO A 84 8.42 -1.06 12.47
CA PRO A 84 9.17 -0.50 11.34
C PRO A 84 9.06 -1.29 10.03
N SER A 85 9.07 -2.62 10.09
CA SER A 85 8.92 -3.47 8.90
C SER A 85 7.53 -3.37 8.28
N LEU A 86 6.48 -3.17 9.09
CA LEU A 86 5.12 -2.96 8.57
C LEU A 86 5.01 -1.59 7.88
N TRP A 87 5.66 -0.56 8.46
CA TRP A 87 5.74 0.75 7.84
C TRP A 87 6.44 0.71 6.47
N LEU A 88 7.57 -0.02 6.40
CA LEU A 88 8.31 -0.25 5.18
C LEU A 88 7.46 -0.97 4.12
N ASN A 89 6.75 -2.02 4.51
CA ASN A 89 5.83 -2.73 3.62
C ASN A 89 4.71 -1.80 3.11
N GLY A 90 4.14 -0.96 3.99
CA GLY A 90 3.19 0.07 3.60
C GLY A 90 3.75 1.02 2.53
N LYS A 91 4.99 1.49 2.71
CA LYS A 91 5.68 2.36 1.74
C LYS A 91 5.91 1.68 0.38
N ALA A 92 6.23 0.40 0.35
CA ALA A 92 6.35 -0.35 -0.89
C ALA A 92 4.99 -0.54 -1.58
N ASN A 93 3.92 -0.75 -0.81
CA ASN A 93 2.57 -0.98 -1.33
C ASN A 93 1.90 0.27 -1.93
N ILE A 94 2.31 1.48 -1.52
CA ILE A 94 1.76 2.73 -2.12
C ILE A 94 2.39 3.07 -3.48
N GLU A 95 3.36 2.30 -3.95
CA GLU A 95 3.91 2.46 -5.31
C GLU A 95 2.88 1.98 -6.35
N ALA A 96 1.87 2.83 -6.55
CA ALA A 96 0.75 2.55 -7.44
C ALA A 96 1.10 2.89 -8.89
N GLY A 97 0.64 2.07 -9.82
CA GLY A 97 0.94 2.29 -11.23
C GLY A 97 0.62 1.14 -12.16
N VAL A 98 1.04 1.32 -13.39
CA VAL A 98 1.07 0.27 -14.43
C VAL A 98 2.49 -0.25 -14.55
N PHE A 99 2.67 -1.54 -14.42
CA PHE A 99 3.97 -2.21 -14.40
C PHE A 99 4.06 -3.27 -15.47
N GLU A 100 5.20 -3.33 -16.15
CA GLU A 100 5.57 -4.44 -17.01
C GLU A 100 6.29 -5.49 -16.17
N VAL A 101 5.67 -6.66 -16.03
CA VAL A 101 6.21 -7.78 -15.26
C VAL A 101 7.07 -8.68 -16.14
N LEU A 102 6.59 -8.93 -17.37
CA LEU A 102 7.33 -9.64 -18.41
C LEU A 102 7.22 -8.86 -19.71
N ALA A 103 8.38 -8.52 -20.26
CA ALA A 103 8.49 -7.64 -21.41
C ALA A 103 7.56 -8.03 -22.56
N GLY A 104 6.69 -7.11 -22.96
CA GLY A 104 5.73 -7.26 -24.03
C GLY A 104 4.62 -8.31 -23.81
N LYS A 105 4.54 -8.93 -22.62
CA LYS A 105 3.64 -10.06 -22.37
C LYS A 105 2.75 -9.92 -21.15
N ILE A 106 3.29 -9.49 -20.01
CA ILE A 106 2.55 -9.45 -18.74
C ILE A 106 2.66 -8.07 -18.15
N TYR A 107 1.50 -7.49 -17.84
CA TYR A 107 1.38 -6.18 -17.22
C TYR A 107 0.51 -6.28 -15.97
N GLN A 108 0.76 -5.41 -15.01
CA GLN A 108 -0.05 -5.30 -13.79
C GLN A 108 -0.40 -3.85 -13.51
N VAL A 109 -1.64 -3.63 -13.09
CA VAL A 109 -2.06 -2.40 -12.40
C VAL A 109 -2.02 -2.71 -10.92
N ARG A 110 -1.25 -1.92 -10.17
CA ARG A 110 -1.01 -2.09 -8.73
C ARG A 110 -1.46 -0.85 -7.96
N GLY A 111 -1.80 -1.04 -6.69
CA GLY A 111 -2.13 0.05 -5.77
C GLY A 111 -3.58 0.51 -5.85
N ILE A 112 -4.44 -0.21 -6.57
CA ILE A 112 -5.89 -0.02 -6.56
C ILE A 112 -6.48 -1.25 -5.90
N ASP A 113 -7.18 -1.06 -4.76
CA ASP A 113 -7.70 -2.14 -3.94
C ASP A 113 -6.58 -3.08 -3.40
N VAL A 114 -6.96 -4.16 -2.75
CA VAL A 114 -6.06 -5.13 -2.06
C VAL A 114 -5.37 -6.12 -3.01
N ALA A 115 -5.79 -6.17 -4.28
CA ALA A 115 -5.23 -7.09 -5.26
C ALA A 115 -4.78 -6.37 -6.54
N ASN A 116 -3.86 -7.00 -7.26
CA ASN A 116 -3.39 -6.48 -8.53
C ASN A 116 -4.28 -6.96 -9.68
N LEU A 117 -4.51 -6.08 -10.66
CA LEU A 117 -5.14 -6.44 -11.91
C LEU A 117 -4.05 -6.85 -12.92
N THR A 118 -4.08 -8.09 -13.37
CA THR A 118 -3.06 -8.64 -14.27
C THR A 118 -3.59 -8.83 -15.69
N PHE A 119 -2.82 -8.35 -16.65
CA PHE A 119 -3.09 -8.48 -18.09
C PHE A 119 -2.02 -9.38 -18.71
N VAL A 120 -2.43 -10.42 -19.39
CA VAL A 120 -1.54 -11.32 -20.14
C VAL A 120 -1.84 -11.20 -21.62
N ARG A 121 -0.85 -10.80 -22.41
CA ARG A 121 -0.98 -10.68 -23.85
C ARG A 121 -0.92 -12.06 -24.49
N SER A 122 -1.95 -12.44 -25.24
CA SER A 122 -1.97 -13.64 -26.05
C SER A 122 -1.79 -13.31 -27.54
N LYS A 123 -1.81 -14.33 -28.40
CA LYS A 123 -1.74 -14.14 -29.88
C LYS A 123 -2.98 -13.45 -30.45
N THR A 124 -4.13 -13.62 -29.81
CA THR A 124 -5.44 -13.18 -30.30
C THR A 124 -6.12 -12.11 -29.48
N GLY A 125 -5.50 -11.68 -28.35
CA GLY A 125 -6.08 -10.68 -27.45
C GLY A 125 -5.44 -10.67 -26.07
N TRP A 126 -6.19 -10.19 -25.08
CA TRP A 126 -5.75 -10.07 -23.70
C TRP A 126 -6.53 -11.01 -22.80
N ILE A 127 -5.82 -11.65 -21.88
CA ILE A 127 -6.40 -12.36 -20.75
C ILE A 127 -6.29 -11.43 -19.55
N VAL A 128 -7.41 -11.15 -18.90
CA VAL A 128 -7.46 -10.28 -17.73
C VAL A 128 -7.77 -11.13 -16.51
N ASN A 129 -6.89 -11.09 -15.52
CA ASN A 129 -7.09 -11.72 -14.22
C ASN A 129 -7.31 -10.64 -13.17
N SER A 130 -8.52 -10.62 -12.60
CA SER A 130 -8.94 -9.72 -11.54
C SER A 130 -9.55 -10.53 -10.40
N ILE A 131 -9.03 -10.34 -9.20
CA ILE A 131 -9.62 -10.88 -7.96
C ILE A 131 -10.44 -9.78 -7.26
N LEU A 132 -10.52 -8.59 -7.87
CA LEU A 132 -11.10 -7.39 -7.28
C LEU A 132 -12.63 -7.42 -7.32
N GLY A 133 -13.26 -7.31 -6.15
CA GLY A 133 -14.69 -7.12 -6.00
C GLY A 133 -15.20 -5.72 -6.35
N ILE A 134 -14.39 -4.70 -6.10
CA ILE A 134 -14.77 -3.28 -6.22
C ILE A 134 -14.94 -2.83 -7.69
N LEU A 135 -14.20 -3.42 -8.62
CA LEU A 135 -14.25 -3.00 -10.03
C LEU A 135 -15.47 -3.52 -10.81
N ARG A 136 -16.33 -4.33 -10.21
CA ARG A 136 -17.54 -4.86 -10.90
C ARG A 136 -18.56 -3.79 -11.27
N ASP A 137 -18.59 -2.69 -10.51
CA ASP A 137 -19.59 -1.62 -10.69
C ASP A 137 -19.03 -0.35 -11.33
N VAL A 138 -17.75 -0.34 -11.68
CA VAL A 138 -17.10 0.78 -12.38
C VAL A 138 -17.11 0.47 -13.87
N SER A 139 -17.91 1.19 -14.65
CA SER A 139 -17.79 1.16 -16.11
C SER A 139 -16.52 1.90 -16.51
N LEU A 140 -15.57 1.17 -17.08
CA LEU A 140 -14.43 1.72 -17.79
C LEU A 140 -14.88 2.43 -19.07
#